data_024c561a3b544214a52ce1422eec5d95
#
_entry.id   024c561a3b544214a52ce1422eec5d95
#
_cell.length_a   1.000
_cell.length_b   1.000
_cell.length_c   1.000
_cell.angle_alpha   90.00
_cell.angle_beta   90.00
_cell.angle_gamma   90.00
#
_symmetry.space_group_name_H-M   'P 1'
#
loop_
_entity.id
_entity.type
_entity.pdbx_description
1 polymer ?
#
loop_
_entity_poly.entity_id
_entity_poly.type
_entity_poly.pdbx_seq_one_letter_code
_entity_poly.pdbx_strand_id
1 'polypeptide(L)'
;RQMCIRDRFQGGHESDEKNAASFPIDPKDVDFIILTHAHIDHSGLLPKFCADGFNGPIYTTPATLDLLKILLPDSAHLQEADLERALRKQKLGKWKGDLPTVLYNTVQALECLKQIKVINYHEPFEPCPGITATFHDAGHILGSAIACLDIADDDFNATRRFVFSGDLGITNRTLMPNPEFIDRADVLFVESTYGDRLHKSLEETEKELIEVIS
;
A
#
# COMPACT_ATOMS: atom_id res chain seq x y z
N ARG A 1 10.43 10.96 9.37
CA ARG A 1 10.89 10.69 7.97
C ARG A 1 9.82 9.87 7.28
N GLN A 2 9.31 10.39 6.18
CA GLN A 2 8.29 9.70 5.40
C GLN A 2 8.95 8.88 4.30
N MET A 3 8.54 7.65 4.13
CA MET A 3 8.96 6.77 3.06
C MET A 3 7.74 6.32 2.26
N CYS A 4 7.73 6.58 0.96
CA CYS A 4 6.79 5.96 0.04
C CYS A 4 7.40 4.65 -0.48
N ILE A 5 6.76 3.51 -0.21
CA ILE A 5 7.29 2.17 -0.54
C ILE A 5 6.71 1.66 -1.87
N ARG A 6 5.98 2.50 -2.58
CA ARG A 6 5.12 2.15 -3.72
C ARG A 6 5.77 1.33 -4.86
N ASP A 7 7.08 1.36 -5.06
CA ASP A 7 7.69 0.85 -6.29
C ASP A 7 8.27 -0.56 -6.18
N ARG A 8 8.01 -1.29 -5.09
CA ARG A 8 8.81 -2.48 -4.79
C ARG A 8 8.10 -3.82 -4.90
N PHE A 9 6.77 -3.89 -4.95
CA PHE A 9 6.05 -5.17 -4.95
C PHE A 9 5.45 -5.57 -6.30
N GLN A 10 5.74 -4.86 -7.38
CA GLN A 10 5.24 -5.19 -8.73
C GLN A 10 6.08 -6.30 -9.36
N GLY A 11 5.43 -7.26 -10.04
CA GLY A 11 6.07 -8.46 -10.56
C GLY A 11 7.13 -8.20 -11.65
N GLY A 12 8.13 -9.11 -11.72
CA GLY A 12 9.23 -9.12 -12.67
C GLY A 12 10.58 -9.29 -11.98
N HIS A 13 11.61 -9.75 -12.71
CA HIS A 13 12.93 -10.06 -12.15
C HIS A 13 13.59 -8.88 -11.40
N GLU A 14 13.41 -7.66 -11.88
CA GLU A 14 13.95 -6.48 -11.19
C GLU A 14 13.23 -6.14 -9.88
N SER A 15 11.95 -6.50 -9.74
CA SER A 15 11.20 -6.26 -8.51
C SER A 15 11.60 -7.21 -7.38
N ASP A 16 11.96 -8.45 -7.70
CA ASP A 16 12.39 -9.42 -6.68
C ASP A 16 13.67 -8.96 -5.98
N GLU A 17 14.66 -8.47 -6.74
CA GLU A 17 15.88 -7.89 -6.18
C GLU A 17 15.62 -6.64 -5.33
N LYS A 18 14.76 -5.73 -5.84
CA LYS A 18 14.38 -4.51 -5.12
C LYS A 18 13.61 -4.79 -3.83
N ASN A 19 12.71 -5.79 -3.86
CA ASN A 19 11.93 -6.19 -2.68
C ASN A 19 12.81 -6.86 -1.61
N ALA A 20 13.79 -7.66 -2.04
CA ALA A 20 14.76 -8.32 -1.15
C ALA A 20 15.79 -7.34 -0.55
N ALA A 21 16.06 -6.23 -1.22
CA ALA A 21 17.04 -5.24 -0.76
C ALA A 21 16.65 -4.63 0.60
N SER A 22 17.68 -4.12 1.30
CA SER A 22 17.49 -3.35 2.53
C SER A 22 16.70 -2.08 2.26
N PHE A 23 15.93 -1.63 3.25
CA PHE A 23 15.25 -0.35 3.16
C PHE A 23 16.26 0.83 3.18
N PRO A 24 15.97 1.95 2.51
CA PRO A 24 16.86 3.12 2.48
C PRO A 24 16.96 3.82 3.84
N ILE A 25 16.08 3.51 4.77
CA ILE A 25 16.09 3.98 6.16
C ILE A 25 16.03 2.77 7.09
N ASP A 26 16.60 2.90 8.30
CA ASP A 26 16.43 1.86 9.32
C ASP A 26 14.97 1.84 9.77
N PRO A 27 14.26 0.69 9.71
CA PRO A 27 12.88 0.59 10.18
C PRO A 27 12.69 1.02 11.65
N LYS A 28 13.72 0.89 12.48
CA LYS A 28 13.71 1.32 13.89
C LYS A 28 13.63 2.83 14.08
N ASP A 29 14.03 3.60 13.06
CA ASP A 29 14.02 5.07 13.09
C ASP A 29 12.68 5.65 12.62
N VAL A 30 11.69 4.80 12.31
CA VAL A 30 10.35 5.21 11.86
C VAL A 30 9.39 5.17 13.03
N ASP A 31 8.74 6.31 13.33
CA ASP A 31 7.83 6.45 14.45
C ASP A 31 6.45 5.83 14.16
N PHE A 32 5.93 5.99 12.94
CA PHE A 32 4.63 5.46 12.53
C PHE A 32 4.55 5.28 11.01
N ILE A 33 3.56 4.50 10.56
CA ILE A 33 3.19 4.34 9.17
C ILE A 33 1.73 4.74 8.97
N ILE A 34 1.43 5.45 7.88
CA ILE A 34 0.08 5.67 7.38
C ILE A 34 -0.06 4.86 6.10
N LEU A 35 -1.00 3.91 6.09
CA LEU A 35 -1.30 3.06 4.96
C LEU A 35 -2.63 3.50 4.33
N THR A 36 -2.58 3.90 3.07
CA THR A 36 -3.75 4.40 2.34
C THR A 36 -4.72 3.31 1.95
N HIS A 37 -4.24 2.14 1.54
CA HIS A 37 -5.09 1.01 1.14
C HIS A 37 -4.32 -0.31 1.10
N ALA A 38 -5.05 -1.42 0.84
CA ALA A 38 -4.53 -2.77 1.03
C ALA A 38 -3.82 -3.37 -0.20
N HIS A 39 -3.77 -2.72 -1.37
CA HIS A 39 -3.07 -3.29 -2.51
C HIS A 39 -1.64 -3.67 -2.16
N ILE A 40 -1.17 -4.76 -2.77
CA ILE A 40 0.08 -5.40 -2.34
C ILE A 40 1.32 -4.56 -2.65
N ASP A 41 1.28 -3.71 -3.67
CA ASP A 41 2.33 -2.74 -3.99
C ASP A 41 2.44 -1.62 -2.96
N HIS A 42 1.39 -1.38 -2.16
CA HIS A 42 1.40 -0.45 -1.04
C HIS A 42 1.64 -1.13 0.32
N SER A 43 1.11 -2.32 0.52
CA SER A 43 1.10 -3.01 1.82
C SER A 43 2.07 -4.18 1.92
N GLY A 44 2.48 -4.75 0.79
CA GLY A 44 3.16 -6.05 0.72
C GLY A 44 4.52 -6.11 1.39
N LEU A 45 5.20 -4.98 1.62
CA LEU A 45 6.46 -4.93 2.35
C LEU A 45 6.31 -4.64 3.84
N LEU A 46 5.11 -4.39 4.35
CA LEU A 46 4.88 -4.13 5.77
C LEU A 46 5.40 -5.25 6.68
N PRO A 47 5.12 -6.56 6.40
CA PRO A 47 5.63 -7.62 7.24
C PRO A 47 7.16 -7.69 7.29
N LYS A 48 7.84 -7.46 6.14
CA LYS A 48 9.29 -7.37 6.08
C LYS A 48 9.80 -6.19 6.90
N PHE A 49 9.16 -5.02 6.75
CA PHE A 49 9.53 -3.81 7.47
C PHE A 49 9.40 -3.98 9.00
N CYS A 50 8.33 -4.64 9.46
CA CYS A 50 8.17 -5.01 10.87
C CYS A 50 9.23 -6.02 11.32
N ALA A 51 9.52 -7.05 10.51
CA ALA A 51 10.53 -8.05 10.83
C ALA A 51 11.95 -7.46 10.90
N ASP A 52 12.23 -6.43 10.09
CA ASP A 52 13.51 -5.70 10.08
C ASP A 52 13.63 -4.69 11.25
N GLY A 53 12.60 -4.57 12.12
CA GLY A 53 12.69 -3.89 13.41
C GLY A 53 11.74 -2.72 13.65
N PHE A 54 10.82 -2.42 12.72
CA PHE A 54 9.77 -1.43 12.97
C PHE A 54 8.82 -1.90 14.07
N ASN A 55 8.60 -1.05 15.08
CA ASN A 55 7.72 -1.33 16.22
C ASN A 55 6.65 -0.26 16.45
N GLY A 56 6.53 0.70 15.56
CA GLY A 56 5.54 1.77 15.64
C GLY A 56 4.14 1.32 15.22
N PRO A 57 3.13 2.16 15.40
CA PRO A 57 1.78 1.90 14.90
C PRO A 57 1.69 2.07 13.38
N ILE A 58 0.84 1.24 12.76
CA ILE A 58 0.43 1.36 11.36
C ILE A 58 -1.03 1.81 11.35
N TYR A 59 -1.28 3.04 10.92
CA TYR A 59 -2.64 3.59 10.86
C TYR A 59 -3.27 3.33 9.50
N THR A 60 -4.50 2.83 9.50
CA THR A 60 -5.28 2.59 8.28
C THR A 60 -6.77 2.54 8.58
N THR A 61 -7.62 2.39 7.55
CA THR A 61 -9.07 2.25 7.73
C THR A 61 -9.46 0.83 8.15
N PRO A 62 -10.66 0.63 8.78
CA PRO A 62 -11.14 -0.70 9.18
C PRO A 62 -11.22 -1.68 8.01
N ALA A 63 -11.77 -1.27 6.86
CA ALA A 63 -11.91 -2.16 5.70
C ALA A 63 -10.54 -2.52 5.08
N THR A 64 -9.58 -1.61 5.08
CA THR A 64 -8.20 -1.93 4.69
C THR A 64 -7.60 -3.00 5.60
N LEU A 65 -7.78 -2.91 6.93
CA LEU A 65 -7.33 -3.96 7.84
C LEU A 65 -7.98 -5.32 7.51
N ASP A 66 -9.28 -5.35 7.21
CA ASP A 66 -9.96 -6.61 6.90
C ASP A 66 -9.42 -7.26 5.61
N LEU A 67 -9.07 -6.47 4.61
CA LEU A 67 -8.38 -6.96 3.41
C LEU A 67 -6.95 -7.44 3.73
N LEU A 68 -6.19 -6.72 4.55
CA LEU A 68 -4.82 -7.09 4.92
C LEU A 68 -4.76 -8.43 5.68
N LYS A 69 -5.77 -8.75 6.50
CA LYS A 69 -5.87 -10.04 7.19
C LYS A 69 -5.91 -11.23 6.22
N ILE A 70 -6.32 -11.00 4.98
CA ILE A 70 -6.37 -12.01 3.92
C ILE A 70 -5.09 -11.89 3.06
N LEU A 71 -4.79 -10.70 2.56
CA LEU A 71 -3.76 -10.48 1.54
C LEU A 71 -2.34 -10.76 2.04
N LEU A 72 -1.98 -10.31 3.26
CA LEU A 72 -0.61 -10.48 3.74
C LEU A 72 -0.26 -11.94 4.08
N PRO A 73 -1.12 -12.72 4.77
CA PRO A 73 -0.86 -14.15 4.97
C PRO A 73 -0.87 -14.95 3.67
N ASP A 74 -1.76 -14.62 2.71
CA ASP A 74 -1.81 -15.28 1.40
C ASP A 74 -0.53 -14.99 0.59
N SER A 75 -0.08 -13.74 0.56
CA SER A 75 1.18 -13.37 -0.06
C SER A 75 2.38 -14.13 0.53
N ALA A 76 2.45 -14.26 1.86
CA ALA A 76 3.48 -15.05 2.52
C ALA A 76 3.42 -16.52 2.09
N HIS A 77 2.23 -17.12 2.12
CA HIS A 77 2.02 -18.51 1.71
C HIS A 77 2.43 -18.76 0.25
N LEU A 78 2.10 -17.86 -0.65
CA LEU A 78 2.50 -17.96 -2.06
C LEU A 78 4.03 -17.93 -2.22
N GLN A 79 4.74 -17.05 -1.52
CA GLN A 79 6.20 -16.98 -1.53
C GLN A 79 6.84 -18.28 -0.99
N GLU A 80 6.32 -18.80 0.13
CA GLU A 80 6.78 -20.07 0.71
C GLU A 80 6.54 -21.26 -0.25
N ALA A 81 5.36 -21.33 -0.87
CA ALA A 81 5.00 -22.36 -1.82
C ALA A 81 5.85 -22.31 -3.11
N ASP A 82 6.18 -21.11 -3.59
CA ASP A 82 7.04 -20.94 -4.76
C ASP A 82 8.48 -21.39 -4.49
N LEU A 83 9.02 -21.06 -3.32
CA LEU A 83 10.33 -21.58 -2.89
C LEU A 83 10.33 -23.08 -2.78
N GLU A 84 9.33 -23.71 -2.15
CA GLU A 84 9.22 -25.17 -2.07
C GLU A 84 9.16 -25.83 -3.46
N ARG A 85 8.37 -25.22 -4.37
CA ARG A 85 8.25 -25.71 -5.76
C ARG A 85 9.58 -25.62 -6.49
N ALA A 86 10.32 -24.52 -6.33
CA ALA A 86 11.64 -24.32 -6.91
C ALA A 86 12.64 -25.34 -6.37
N LEU A 87 12.68 -25.56 -5.05
CA LEU A 87 13.54 -26.55 -4.40
C LEU A 87 13.25 -27.99 -4.88
N ARG A 88 11.97 -28.37 -5.04
CA ARG A 88 11.61 -29.68 -5.62
C ARG A 88 12.12 -29.84 -7.07
N LYS A 89 11.95 -28.79 -7.89
CA LYS A 89 12.46 -28.79 -9.26
C LYS A 89 13.99 -28.84 -9.30
N GLN A 90 14.67 -28.14 -8.39
CA GLN A 90 16.14 -28.16 -8.28
C GLN A 90 16.66 -29.55 -7.95
N LYS A 91 16.05 -30.25 -6.98
CA LYS A 91 16.38 -31.65 -6.65
C LYS A 91 16.23 -32.61 -7.83
N LEU A 92 15.33 -32.29 -8.75
CA LEU A 92 15.11 -33.10 -9.97
C LEU A 92 15.98 -32.66 -11.15
N GLY A 93 16.89 -31.69 -10.96
CA GLY A 93 17.71 -31.13 -12.04
C GLY A 93 16.91 -30.31 -13.08
N LYS A 94 15.68 -29.92 -12.75
CA LYS A 94 14.72 -29.22 -13.64
C LYS A 94 14.64 -27.72 -13.37
N TRP A 95 15.38 -27.20 -12.40
CA TRP A 95 15.44 -25.77 -12.08
C TRP A 95 16.76 -25.18 -12.54
N LYS A 96 16.67 -24.07 -13.28
CA LYS A 96 17.83 -23.27 -13.71
C LYS A 96 17.63 -21.84 -13.24
N GLY A 97 18.61 -21.28 -12.54
CA GLY A 97 18.57 -19.93 -11.99
C GLY A 97 18.50 -19.90 -10.46
N ASP A 98 18.41 -18.70 -9.92
CA ASP A 98 18.36 -18.46 -8.48
C ASP A 98 17.01 -18.90 -7.89
N LEU A 99 17.04 -19.32 -6.64
CA LEU A 99 15.82 -19.69 -5.92
C LEU A 99 15.02 -18.42 -5.57
N PRO A 100 13.67 -18.49 -5.58
CA PRO A 100 12.84 -17.39 -5.12
C PRO A 100 13.19 -17.00 -3.67
N THR A 101 13.23 -15.70 -3.42
CA THR A 101 13.45 -15.16 -2.06
C THR A 101 12.12 -15.02 -1.34
N VAL A 102 12.01 -15.62 -0.16
CA VAL A 102 10.89 -15.40 0.75
C VAL A 102 11.18 -14.13 1.55
N LEU A 103 10.40 -13.08 1.32
CA LEU A 103 10.58 -11.78 1.98
C LEU A 103 10.13 -11.82 3.44
N TYR A 104 9.11 -12.58 3.73
CA TYR A 104 8.54 -12.84 5.06
C TYR A 104 7.67 -14.10 5.03
N ASN A 105 7.55 -14.73 6.17
CA ASN A 105 6.70 -15.90 6.34
C ASN A 105 5.31 -15.52 6.90
N THR A 106 4.40 -16.51 6.94
CA THR A 106 3.03 -16.32 7.43
C THR A 106 2.98 -15.83 8.89
N VAL A 107 3.92 -16.24 9.75
CA VAL A 107 3.96 -15.77 11.15
C VAL A 107 4.31 -14.28 11.19
N GLN A 108 5.29 -13.83 10.42
CA GLN A 108 5.69 -12.42 10.33
C GLN A 108 4.54 -11.55 9.78
N ALA A 109 3.78 -12.06 8.79
CA ALA A 109 2.59 -11.38 8.29
C ALA A 109 1.54 -11.18 9.40
N LEU A 110 1.26 -12.21 10.19
CA LEU A 110 0.30 -12.15 11.30
C LEU A 110 0.79 -11.25 12.44
N GLU A 111 2.09 -11.24 12.76
CA GLU A 111 2.65 -10.34 13.77
C GLU A 111 2.57 -8.87 13.33
N CYS A 112 2.84 -8.56 12.07
CA CYS A 112 2.69 -7.22 11.51
C CYS A 112 1.26 -6.67 11.71
N LEU A 113 0.23 -7.51 11.51
CA LEU A 113 -1.17 -7.10 11.68
C LEU A 113 -1.49 -6.62 13.10
N LYS A 114 -0.74 -7.05 14.13
CA LYS A 114 -0.94 -6.60 15.52
C LYS A 114 -0.54 -5.15 15.77
N GLN A 115 0.28 -4.57 14.90
CA GLN A 115 0.71 -3.17 14.99
C GLN A 115 -0.31 -2.21 14.34
N ILE A 116 -1.35 -2.75 13.66
CA ILE A 116 -2.32 -1.92 12.95
C ILE A 116 -3.32 -1.30 13.93
N LYS A 117 -3.50 0.02 13.77
CA LYS A 117 -4.53 0.82 14.44
C LYS A 117 -5.50 1.34 13.40
N VAL A 118 -6.79 1.05 13.62
CA VAL A 118 -7.84 1.48 12.70
C VAL A 118 -8.38 2.85 13.08
N ILE A 119 -8.55 3.70 12.06
CA ILE A 119 -9.12 5.04 12.15
C ILE A 119 -10.24 5.14 11.10
N ASN A 120 -11.40 5.64 11.49
CA ASN A 120 -12.49 5.86 10.55
C ASN A 120 -12.22 7.08 9.66
N TYR A 121 -12.90 7.15 8.52
CA TYR A 121 -12.91 8.37 7.71
C TYR A 121 -13.39 9.56 8.53
N HIS A 122 -12.81 10.73 8.29
CA HIS A 122 -13.12 12.01 8.95
C HIS A 122 -12.83 12.05 10.46
N GLU A 123 -12.25 11.01 11.02
CA GLU A 123 -11.82 10.96 12.42
C GLU A 123 -10.37 11.49 12.51
N PRO A 124 -10.14 12.68 13.09
CA PRO A 124 -8.78 13.17 13.28
C PRO A 124 -8.03 12.34 14.33
N PHE A 125 -6.76 12.05 14.09
CA PHE A 125 -5.89 11.37 15.04
C PHE A 125 -4.50 12.00 15.04
N GLU A 126 -3.77 11.82 16.12
CA GLU A 126 -2.41 12.33 16.30
C GLU A 126 -1.42 11.16 16.28
N PRO A 127 -0.77 10.85 15.15
CA PRO A 127 0.21 9.77 15.07
C PRO A 127 1.48 10.05 15.87
N CYS A 128 1.86 11.32 15.99
CA CYS A 128 2.90 11.81 16.88
C CYS A 128 2.65 13.30 17.21
N PRO A 129 3.25 13.86 18.29
CA PRO A 129 3.07 15.25 18.68
C PRO A 129 3.32 16.22 17.52
N GLY A 130 2.38 17.15 17.31
CA GLY A 130 2.47 18.18 16.27
C GLY A 130 2.03 17.73 14.87
N ILE A 131 1.54 16.50 14.71
CA ILE A 131 0.94 16.02 13.46
C ILE A 131 -0.48 15.54 13.74
N THR A 132 -1.46 16.17 13.07
CA THR A 132 -2.84 15.67 13.04
C THR A 132 -3.11 15.07 11.68
N ALA A 133 -3.59 13.83 11.64
CA ALA A 133 -3.92 13.15 10.41
C ALA A 133 -5.42 12.85 10.30
N THR A 134 -5.95 12.83 9.08
CA THR A 134 -7.34 12.49 8.79
C THR A 134 -7.42 11.69 7.49
N PHE A 135 -8.24 10.65 7.47
CA PHE A 135 -8.54 9.87 6.27
C PHE A 135 -9.81 10.37 5.58
N HIS A 136 -9.77 10.45 4.25
CA HIS A 136 -10.90 10.72 3.37
C HIS A 136 -11.03 9.58 2.36
N ASP A 137 -12.23 9.31 1.87
CA ASP A 137 -12.43 8.20 0.93
C ASP A 137 -11.76 8.48 -0.42
N ALA A 138 -10.89 7.60 -0.87
CA ALA A 138 -10.23 7.69 -2.17
C ALA A 138 -11.04 7.04 -3.30
N GLY A 139 -12.14 6.34 -3.00
CA GLY A 139 -13.03 5.73 -3.99
C GLY A 139 -12.38 4.63 -4.84
N HIS A 140 -11.18 4.13 -4.48
CA HIS A 140 -10.39 3.23 -5.30
C HIS A 140 -10.74 1.75 -5.04
N ILE A 141 -10.55 1.29 -3.82
CA ILE A 141 -11.01 -0.02 -3.32
C ILE A 141 -11.64 0.15 -1.94
N LEU A 142 -12.27 -0.89 -1.41
CA LEU A 142 -12.84 -0.87 -0.06
C LEU A 142 -11.78 -0.42 0.95
N GLY A 143 -12.07 0.63 1.71
CA GLY A 143 -11.19 1.18 2.72
C GLY A 143 -10.07 2.08 2.21
N SER A 144 -9.95 2.31 0.90
CA SER A 144 -8.91 3.19 0.36
C SER A 144 -9.06 4.62 0.85
N ALA A 145 -7.95 5.26 1.19
CA ALA A 145 -7.96 6.57 1.80
C ALA A 145 -7.00 7.55 1.14
N ILE A 146 -7.44 8.79 1.03
CA ILE A 146 -6.59 9.97 0.90
C ILE A 146 -6.16 10.33 2.33
N ALA A 147 -4.86 10.45 2.58
CA ALA A 147 -4.35 10.84 3.90
C ALA A 147 -3.99 12.33 3.90
N CYS A 148 -4.67 13.11 4.74
CA CYS A 148 -4.36 14.51 5.00
C CYS A 148 -3.61 14.63 6.33
N LEU A 149 -2.42 15.25 6.31
CA LEU A 149 -1.60 15.48 7.48
C LEU A 149 -1.44 16.97 7.70
N ASP A 150 -1.93 17.47 8.81
CA ASP A 150 -1.71 18.84 9.27
C ASP A 150 -0.52 18.83 10.23
N ILE A 151 0.59 19.43 9.79
CA ILE A 151 1.87 19.44 10.50
C ILE A 151 2.13 20.85 11.04
N ALA A 152 2.32 20.96 12.34
CA ALA A 152 2.74 22.22 12.97
C ALA A 152 4.13 22.62 12.45
N ASP A 153 4.24 23.85 11.97
CA ASP A 153 5.48 24.45 11.49
C ASP A 153 5.88 25.59 12.45
N ASP A 154 6.73 25.25 13.40
CA ASP A 154 7.14 26.19 14.47
C ASP A 154 7.91 27.39 13.91
N ASP A 155 8.65 27.23 12.80
CA ASP A 155 9.42 28.29 12.18
C ASP A 155 8.53 29.41 11.61
N PHE A 156 7.33 29.06 11.18
CA PHE A 156 6.37 30.00 10.59
C PHE A 156 5.13 30.24 11.46
N ASN A 157 5.06 29.64 12.66
CA ASN A 157 3.87 29.66 13.53
C ASN A 157 2.57 29.38 12.75
N ALA A 158 2.63 28.36 11.89
CA ALA A 158 1.59 27.97 10.95
C ALA A 158 1.42 26.46 10.93
N THR A 159 0.30 26.02 10.38
CA THR A 159 0.08 24.60 10.08
C THR A 159 0.12 24.38 8.58
N ARG A 160 0.90 23.41 8.12
CA ARG A 160 0.99 23.02 6.72
C ARG A 160 0.27 21.72 6.48
N ARG A 161 -0.57 21.70 5.46
CA ARG A 161 -1.31 20.52 5.05
C ARG A 161 -0.59 19.75 3.95
N PHE A 162 -0.20 18.53 4.25
CA PHE A 162 0.31 17.55 3.30
C PHE A 162 -0.81 16.58 2.94
N VAL A 163 -1.02 16.37 1.65
CA VAL A 163 -2.05 15.46 1.14
C VAL A 163 -1.38 14.36 0.35
N PHE A 164 -1.71 13.11 0.69
CA PHE A 164 -1.27 11.90 -0.02
C PHE A 164 -2.49 11.23 -0.62
N SER A 165 -2.62 11.24 -1.94
CA SER A 165 -3.80 10.69 -2.61
C SER A 165 -3.98 9.19 -2.39
N GLY A 166 -2.91 8.46 -2.14
CA GLY A 166 -2.95 7.03 -2.42
C GLY A 166 -3.30 6.82 -3.89
N ASP A 167 -3.95 5.70 -4.20
CA ASP A 167 -4.56 5.47 -5.51
C ASP A 167 -5.99 5.98 -5.49
N LEU A 168 -6.36 6.71 -6.54
CA LEU A 168 -7.67 7.33 -6.67
C LEU A 168 -8.61 6.46 -7.50
N GLY A 169 -9.86 6.39 -7.07
CA GLY A 169 -10.92 5.75 -7.83
C GLY A 169 -11.37 6.57 -9.03
N ILE A 170 -12.01 5.90 -9.97
CA ILE A 170 -12.69 6.56 -11.09
C ILE A 170 -14.09 7.00 -10.62
N THR A 171 -14.48 8.21 -11.00
CA THR A 171 -15.82 8.75 -10.68
C THR A 171 -16.93 7.94 -11.36
N ASN A 172 -18.12 7.93 -10.75
CA ASN A 172 -19.33 7.28 -11.27
C ASN A 172 -19.25 5.73 -11.37
N ARG A 173 -18.48 5.09 -10.49
CA ARG A 173 -18.53 3.62 -10.35
C ARG A 173 -19.78 3.19 -9.57
N THR A 174 -20.37 2.04 -9.96
CA THR A 174 -21.60 1.52 -9.36
C THR A 174 -21.41 1.06 -7.90
N LEU A 175 -20.23 0.55 -7.54
CA LEU A 175 -19.99 -0.10 -6.25
C LEU A 175 -19.12 0.72 -5.29
N MET A 176 -18.44 1.74 -5.78
CA MET A 176 -17.55 2.56 -4.97
C MET A 176 -18.00 4.01 -4.98
N PRO A 177 -17.87 4.73 -3.86
CA PRO A 177 -18.10 6.16 -3.83
C PRO A 177 -17.08 6.87 -4.76
N ASN A 178 -17.40 8.10 -5.14
CA ASN A 178 -16.41 8.95 -5.79
C ASN A 178 -15.31 9.34 -4.81
N PRO A 179 -14.07 9.56 -5.29
CA PRO A 179 -13.03 10.16 -4.45
C PRO A 179 -13.51 11.46 -3.83
N GLU A 180 -13.24 11.66 -2.56
CA GLU A 180 -13.58 12.91 -1.89
C GLU A 180 -12.69 14.05 -2.37
N PHE A 181 -13.30 15.22 -2.47
CA PHE A 181 -12.59 16.44 -2.82
C PHE A 181 -11.87 17.01 -1.59
N ILE A 182 -10.57 17.28 -1.73
CA ILE A 182 -9.76 17.96 -0.72
C ILE A 182 -9.58 19.40 -1.17
N ASP A 183 -10.12 20.32 -0.41
CA ASP A 183 -10.20 21.75 -0.74
C ASP A 183 -8.88 22.51 -0.64
N ARG A 184 -7.91 21.97 0.18
CA ARG A 184 -6.63 22.64 0.42
C ARG A 184 -5.50 21.62 0.59
N ALA A 185 -4.37 21.91 -0.04
CA ALA A 185 -3.08 21.28 0.22
C ALA A 185 -1.97 22.32 0.07
N ASP A 186 -1.03 22.35 1.01
CA ASP A 186 0.21 23.11 0.88
C ASP A 186 1.26 22.27 0.12
N VAL A 187 1.20 20.94 0.30
CA VAL A 187 1.99 19.96 -0.44
C VAL A 187 1.09 18.79 -0.84
N LEU A 188 1.10 18.43 -2.11
CA LEU A 188 0.31 17.32 -2.66
C LEU A 188 1.23 16.26 -3.25
N PHE A 189 1.05 15.01 -2.78
CA PHE A 189 1.58 13.81 -3.40
C PHE A 189 0.42 13.08 -4.07
N VAL A 190 0.42 13.06 -5.41
CA VAL A 190 -0.65 12.46 -6.20
C VAL A 190 -0.09 11.37 -7.09
N GLU A 191 -0.87 10.28 -7.26
CA GLU A 191 -0.54 9.25 -8.22
C GLU A 191 -0.51 9.79 -9.66
N SER A 192 0.23 9.10 -10.52
CA SER A 192 0.33 9.47 -11.94
C SER A 192 0.26 8.26 -12.88
N THR A 193 -0.40 7.19 -12.46
CA THR A 193 -0.52 5.95 -13.21
C THR A 193 -1.12 6.16 -14.61
N TYR A 194 -2.09 7.05 -14.71
CA TYR A 194 -2.70 7.49 -15.97
C TYR A 194 -2.43 8.96 -16.29
N GLY A 195 -1.29 9.49 -15.83
CA GLY A 195 -0.95 10.91 -16.02
C GLY A 195 -0.72 11.33 -17.48
N ASP A 196 -0.47 10.37 -18.37
CA ASP A 196 -0.19 10.58 -19.81
C ASP A 196 -1.33 10.13 -20.74
N ARG A 197 -2.43 9.56 -20.22
CA ARG A 197 -3.52 9.00 -21.03
C ARG A 197 -4.86 9.03 -20.32
N LEU A 198 -5.92 8.99 -21.09
CA LEU A 198 -7.29 8.85 -20.57
C LEU A 198 -7.70 7.38 -20.55
N HIS A 199 -8.58 7.03 -19.62
CA HIS A 199 -9.31 5.76 -19.67
C HIS A 199 -10.28 5.77 -20.86
N LYS A 200 -10.51 4.57 -21.43
CA LYS A 200 -11.60 4.38 -22.39
C LYS A 200 -12.94 4.68 -21.70
N SER A 201 -13.90 5.15 -22.46
CA SER A 201 -15.26 5.31 -21.96
C SER A 201 -15.88 3.95 -21.58
N LEU A 202 -16.89 3.95 -20.73
CA LEU A 202 -17.60 2.73 -20.37
C LEU A 202 -18.19 2.04 -21.61
N GLU A 203 -18.77 2.83 -22.54
CA GLU A 203 -19.35 2.31 -23.80
C GLU A 203 -18.31 1.65 -24.70
N GLU A 204 -17.10 2.21 -24.80
CA GLU A 204 -16.01 1.60 -25.57
C GLU A 204 -15.52 0.31 -24.91
N THR A 205 -15.44 0.29 -23.58
CA THR A 205 -15.05 -0.90 -22.83
C THR A 205 -16.08 -2.03 -22.96
N GLU A 206 -17.37 -1.73 -22.92
CA GLU A 206 -18.44 -2.70 -23.13
C GLU A 206 -18.43 -3.28 -24.55
N LYS A 207 -18.21 -2.46 -25.57
CA LYS A 207 -18.07 -2.93 -26.95
C LYS A 207 -16.90 -3.88 -27.10
N GLU A 208 -15.73 -3.53 -26.60
CA GLU A 208 -14.55 -4.42 -26.64
C GLU A 208 -14.82 -5.75 -25.91
N LEU A 209 -15.46 -5.70 -24.74
CA LEU A 209 -15.81 -6.91 -23.99
C LEU A 209 -16.71 -7.84 -24.84
N ILE A 210 -17.73 -7.27 -25.48
CA ILE A 210 -18.64 -8.02 -26.36
C ILE A 210 -17.87 -8.62 -27.54
N GLU A 211 -16.99 -7.86 -28.20
CA GLU A 211 -16.18 -8.33 -29.33
C GLU A 211 -15.21 -9.48 -28.93
N VAL A 212 -14.65 -9.46 -27.72
CA VAL A 212 -13.74 -10.50 -27.24
C VAL A 212 -14.48 -11.79 -26.86
N ILE A 213 -15.75 -11.69 -26.41
CA ILE A 213 -16.55 -12.84 -25.97
C ILE A 213 -17.31 -13.49 -27.14
N SER A 214 -17.57 -12.77 -28.23
CA SER A 214 -18.32 -13.23 -29.41
C SER A 214 -17.44 -14.00 -30.37
#